data_1eb6c33329989d0f5e9175717cb5cb32
#
_entry.id   1eb6c33329989d0f5e9175717cb5cb32
#
_cell.length_a   1.000
_cell.length_b   1.000
_cell.length_c   1.000
_cell.angle_alpha   90.00
_cell.angle_beta   90.00
_cell.angle_gamma   90.00
#
_symmetry.space_group_name_H-M   'P 1'
#
loop_
_entity.id
_entity.type
_entity.pdbx_description
1 polymer ?
#
loop_
_entity_poly.entity_id
_entity_poly.type
_entity_poly.pdbx_seq_one_letter_code
_entity_poly.pdbx_strand_id
1 'polypeptide(L)'
;MKPNSKILIIAGSDSSGGAGIQADIKTITALGSYAMTAITAVTSQNTTGVKSIVGINPKEIFNQIIYSCKDIRPDAIKIGMLHSSEVIRMVLKALDVIKVKKIVLDPVMVAKGCLLYTSDAADEGLGVDLGGRRI
;
A
#
# COMPACT_ATOMS: atom_id res chain seq x y z
N MET A 1 -24.50 9.95 7.57
CA MET A 1 -23.48 10.35 8.57
C MET A 1 -22.26 10.87 7.81
N LYS A 2 -21.71 12.01 8.18
CA LYS A 2 -20.51 12.56 7.52
C LYS A 2 -19.26 11.86 8.11
N PRO A 3 -18.33 11.33 7.31
CA PRO A 3 -17.14 10.69 7.83
C PRO A 3 -16.21 11.71 8.53
N ASN A 4 -15.46 11.24 9.53
CA ASN A 4 -14.50 12.06 10.28
C ASN A 4 -13.38 12.59 9.37
N SER A 5 -12.94 11.76 8.44
CA SER A 5 -11.92 12.07 7.42
C SER A 5 -12.03 11.12 6.22
N LYS A 6 -11.35 11.46 5.14
CA LYS A 6 -11.24 10.65 3.93
C LYS A 6 -9.79 10.28 3.73
N ILE A 7 -9.50 9.01 3.68
CA ILE A 7 -8.13 8.48 3.62
C ILE A 7 -7.95 7.70 2.31
N LEU A 8 -6.93 8.07 1.54
CA LEU A 8 -6.51 7.28 0.39
C LEU A 8 -5.47 6.25 0.85
N ILE A 9 -5.72 4.99 0.56
CA ILE A 9 -4.81 3.87 0.80
C ILE A 9 -4.18 3.48 -0.54
N ILE A 10 -2.85 3.44 -0.60
CA ILE A 10 -2.09 2.98 -1.76
C ILE A 10 -1.29 1.76 -1.30
N ALA A 11 -1.75 0.56 -1.61
CA ALA A 11 -1.17 -0.67 -1.10
C ALA A 11 -1.56 -1.91 -1.91
N GLY A 12 -0.92 -3.03 -1.64
CA GLY A 12 -1.31 -4.32 -2.16
C GLY A 12 -2.58 -4.87 -1.50
N SER A 13 -3.24 -5.78 -2.20
CA SER A 13 -4.43 -6.50 -1.73
C SER A 13 -4.01 -7.82 -1.07
N ASP A 14 -4.46 -8.07 0.16
CA ASP A 14 -4.35 -9.35 0.85
C ASP A 14 -5.68 -10.11 0.77
N SER A 15 -5.69 -11.22 0.03
CA SER A 15 -6.90 -12.04 -0.15
C SER A 15 -7.44 -12.64 1.16
N SER A 16 -6.59 -12.81 2.18
CA SER A 16 -7.02 -13.28 3.51
C SER A 16 -7.60 -12.17 4.40
N GLY A 17 -7.40 -10.91 4.03
CA GLY A 17 -7.97 -9.76 4.71
C GLY A 17 -7.25 -9.33 6.00
N GLY A 18 -6.09 -9.92 6.31
CA GLY A 18 -5.33 -9.63 7.52
C GLY A 18 -4.30 -8.51 7.39
N ALA A 19 -3.98 -8.11 6.16
CA ALA A 19 -3.01 -7.08 5.84
C ALA A 19 -3.49 -6.24 4.63
N GLY A 20 -2.60 -5.41 4.10
CA GLY A 20 -2.83 -4.62 2.89
C GLY A 20 -4.06 -3.72 2.96
N ILE A 21 -4.64 -3.46 1.80
CA ILE A 21 -5.82 -2.58 1.71
C ILE A 21 -7.00 -3.07 2.54
N GLN A 22 -7.19 -4.37 2.69
CA GLN A 22 -8.31 -4.92 3.44
C GLN A 22 -8.21 -4.61 4.93
N ALA A 23 -7.04 -4.75 5.54
CA ALA A 23 -6.82 -4.38 6.93
C ALA A 23 -6.95 -2.86 7.13
N ASP A 24 -6.39 -2.08 6.21
CA ASP A 24 -6.46 -0.62 6.25
C ASP A 24 -7.91 -0.12 6.12
N ILE A 25 -8.72 -0.67 5.21
CA ILE A 25 -10.14 -0.33 5.07
C ILE A 25 -10.90 -0.61 6.36
N LYS A 26 -10.71 -1.80 6.95
CA LYS A 26 -11.36 -2.18 8.22
C LYS A 26 -11.02 -1.19 9.34
N THR A 27 -9.74 -0.85 9.46
CA THR A 27 -9.25 0.08 10.48
C THR A 27 -9.83 1.49 10.30
N ILE A 28 -9.74 2.04 9.09
CA ILE A 28 -10.24 3.37 8.77
C ILE A 28 -11.75 3.46 8.97
N THR A 29 -12.48 2.43 8.56
CA THR A 29 -13.93 2.36 8.74
C THR A 29 -14.32 2.25 10.21
N ALA A 30 -13.62 1.44 11.00
CA ALA A 30 -13.84 1.33 12.44
C ALA A 30 -13.60 2.65 13.19
N LEU A 31 -12.71 3.49 12.67
CA LEU A 31 -12.45 4.84 13.19
C LEU A 31 -13.43 5.91 12.69
N GLY A 32 -14.49 5.52 11.99
CA GLY A 32 -15.52 6.43 11.48
C GLY A 32 -15.08 7.28 10.28
N SER A 33 -14.03 6.87 9.57
CA SER A 33 -13.51 7.57 8.40
C SER A 33 -13.85 6.83 7.10
N TYR A 34 -13.74 7.52 5.98
CA TYR A 34 -13.99 6.97 4.65
C TYR A 34 -12.69 6.50 4.01
N ALA A 35 -12.64 5.25 3.57
CA ALA A 35 -11.49 4.64 2.92
C ALA A 35 -11.65 4.66 1.40
N MET A 36 -10.65 5.24 0.71
CA MET A 36 -10.45 5.16 -0.73
C MET A 36 -9.24 4.29 -1.01
N THR A 37 -9.15 3.64 -2.15
CA THR A 37 -8.05 2.72 -2.45
C THR A 37 -7.45 2.91 -3.83
N ALA A 38 -6.13 2.70 -3.92
CA ALA A 38 -5.39 2.43 -5.15
C ALA A 38 -4.59 1.15 -4.94
N ILE A 39 -4.95 0.09 -5.67
CA ILE A 39 -4.36 -1.24 -5.52
C ILE A 39 -3.07 -1.30 -6.32
N THR A 40 -1.97 -1.69 -5.67
CA THR A 40 -0.65 -1.81 -6.31
C THR A 40 -0.37 -3.22 -6.81
N ALA A 41 -0.89 -4.23 -6.13
CA ALA A 41 -0.76 -5.64 -6.49
C ALA A 41 -1.92 -6.43 -5.91
N VAL A 42 -2.24 -7.56 -6.52
CA VAL A 42 -3.17 -8.56 -5.98
C VAL A 42 -2.38 -9.77 -5.53
N THR A 43 -2.63 -10.27 -4.32
CA THR A 43 -1.97 -11.47 -3.80
C THR A 43 -2.94 -12.63 -3.63
N SER A 44 -2.43 -13.84 -3.86
CA SER A 44 -3.07 -15.07 -3.36
C SER A 44 -2.37 -15.40 -2.03
N GLN A 45 -2.99 -15.03 -0.93
CA GLN A 45 -2.38 -15.04 0.39
C GLN A 45 -3.35 -15.63 1.43
N ASN A 46 -2.78 -16.26 2.45
CA ASN A 46 -3.47 -16.72 3.65
C ASN A 46 -2.62 -16.42 4.88
N THR A 47 -3.04 -16.91 6.05
CA THR A 47 -2.35 -16.66 7.33
C THR A 47 -0.98 -17.35 7.45
N THR A 48 -0.68 -18.30 6.55
CA THR A 48 0.57 -19.06 6.56
C THR A 48 1.58 -18.57 5.52
N GLY A 49 1.15 -17.83 4.51
CA GLY A 49 2.07 -17.29 3.51
C GLY A 49 1.42 -16.71 2.26
N VAL A 50 2.27 -16.25 1.35
CA VAL A 50 1.89 -15.68 0.05
C VAL A 50 2.24 -16.71 -1.03
N LYS A 51 1.24 -17.15 -1.79
CA LYS A 51 1.40 -18.09 -2.90
C LYS A 51 1.83 -17.39 -4.19
N SER A 52 1.23 -16.25 -4.48
CA SER A 52 1.50 -15.49 -5.71
C SER A 52 1.19 -14.01 -5.54
N ILE A 53 1.89 -13.20 -6.33
CA ILE A 53 1.70 -11.74 -6.39
C ILE A 53 1.56 -11.36 -7.87
N VAL A 54 0.52 -10.62 -8.18
CA VAL A 54 0.30 -10.03 -9.51
C VAL A 54 0.32 -8.51 -9.36
N GLY A 55 1.36 -7.87 -9.89
CA GLY A 55 1.49 -6.42 -9.89
C GLY A 55 0.46 -5.76 -10.80
N ILE A 56 -0.10 -4.65 -10.36
CA ILE A 56 -0.92 -3.78 -11.21
C ILE A 56 -0.01 -2.89 -12.04
N ASN A 57 -0.39 -2.66 -13.29
CA ASN A 57 0.36 -1.77 -14.20
C ASN A 57 0.53 -0.39 -13.54
N PRO A 58 1.77 0.17 -13.50
CA PRO A 58 2.05 1.44 -12.83
C PRO A 58 1.20 2.61 -13.33
N LYS A 59 0.89 2.65 -14.64
CA LYS A 59 0.00 3.65 -15.22
C LYS A 59 -1.42 3.52 -14.67
N GLU A 60 -1.89 2.30 -14.44
CA GLU A 60 -3.22 2.06 -13.88
C GLU A 60 -3.28 2.45 -12.40
N ILE A 61 -2.21 2.24 -11.64
CA ILE A 61 -2.11 2.74 -10.27
C ILE A 61 -2.21 4.27 -10.24
N PHE A 62 -1.50 4.95 -11.13
CA PHE A 62 -1.62 6.40 -11.30
C PHE A 62 -3.06 6.81 -11.59
N ASN A 63 -3.73 6.13 -12.53
CA ASN A 63 -5.12 6.41 -12.90
C ASN A 63 -6.07 6.24 -11.71
N GLN A 64 -5.93 5.15 -10.93
CA GLN A 64 -6.74 4.92 -9.72
C GLN A 64 -6.62 6.10 -8.75
N ILE A 65 -5.40 6.57 -8.48
CA ILE A 65 -5.14 7.70 -7.57
C ILE A 65 -5.79 8.97 -8.10
N ILE A 66 -5.49 9.33 -9.35
CA ILE A 66 -5.96 10.59 -9.93
C ILE A 66 -7.49 10.61 -10.07
N TYR A 67 -8.07 9.51 -10.54
CA TYR A 67 -9.51 9.46 -10.79
C TYR A 67 -10.33 9.54 -9.51
N SER A 68 -9.93 8.79 -8.48
CA SER A 68 -10.60 8.84 -7.18
C SER A 68 -10.43 10.19 -6.49
N CYS A 69 -9.24 10.80 -6.58
CA CYS A 69 -8.96 12.09 -5.95
C CYS A 69 -9.60 13.30 -6.65
N LYS A 70 -9.99 13.16 -7.93
CA LYS A 70 -10.76 14.19 -8.64
C LYS A 70 -12.16 14.39 -8.04
N ASP A 71 -12.78 13.33 -7.59
CA ASP A 71 -14.11 13.33 -7.00
C ASP A 71 -14.03 13.49 -5.48
N ILE A 72 -13.26 12.65 -4.82
CA ILE A 72 -13.15 12.65 -3.36
C ILE A 72 -11.74 13.06 -2.96
N ARG A 73 -11.57 14.32 -2.57
CA ARG A 73 -10.27 14.81 -2.12
C ARG A 73 -9.91 14.19 -0.75
N PRO A 74 -8.80 13.42 -0.64
CA PRO A 74 -8.40 12.82 0.63
C PRO A 74 -7.81 13.86 1.58
N ASP A 75 -8.04 13.66 2.88
CA ASP A 75 -7.45 14.46 3.96
C ASP A 75 -6.05 13.94 4.33
N ALA A 76 -5.80 12.66 4.13
CA ALA A 76 -4.50 12.02 4.32
C ALA A 76 -4.34 10.81 3.39
N ILE A 77 -3.09 10.34 3.27
CA ILE A 77 -2.73 9.18 2.46
C ILE A 77 -1.97 8.18 3.33
N LYS A 78 -2.32 6.90 3.24
CA LYS A 78 -1.50 5.79 3.76
C LYS A 78 -0.90 5.05 2.58
N ILE A 79 0.41 4.87 2.60
CA ILE A 79 1.15 4.08 1.61
C ILE A 79 1.67 2.82 2.29
N GLY A 80 1.30 1.67 1.75
CA GLY A 80 1.82 0.37 2.14
C GLY A 80 2.77 -0.20 1.11
N MET A 81 2.60 -1.47 0.75
CA MET A 81 3.47 -2.17 -0.20
C MET A 81 3.46 -1.56 -1.59
N LEU A 82 4.64 -1.16 -2.07
CA LEU A 82 4.92 -0.75 -3.44
C LEU A 82 5.93 -1.72 -4.03
N HIS A 83 5.49 -2.64 -4.85
CA HIS A 83 6.25 -3.83 -5.27
C HIS A 83 7.36 -3.58 -6.31
N SER A 84 7.55 -2.35 -6.81
CA SER A 84 8.62 -2.02 -7.76
C SER A 84 8.99 -0.54 -7.76
N SER A 85 10.21 -0.23 -8.18
CA SER A 85 10.68 1.14 -8.33
C SER A 85 9.86 1.96 -9.34
N GLU A 86 9.30 1.30 -10.35
CA GLU A 86 8.43 1.94 -11.34
C GLU A 86 7.10 2.36 -10.71
N VAL A 87 6.50 1.51 -9.88
CA VAL A 87 5.30 1.85 -9.09
C VAL A 87 5.59 3.02 -8.16
N ILE A 88 6.73 3.01 -7.47
CA ILE A 88 7.14 4.12 -6.60
C ILE A 88 7.18 5.44 -7.38
N ARG A 89 7.85 5.46 -8.55
CA ARG A 89 7.91 6.68 -9.40
C ARG A 89 6.53 7.15 -9.83
N MET A 90 5.63 6.25 -10.18
CA MET A 90 4.27 6.63 -10.60
C MET A 90 3.42 7.12 -9.44
N VAL A 91 3.58 6.53 -8.25
CA VAL A 91 2.92 7.02 -7.03
C VAL A 91 3.42 8.43 -6.70
N LEU A 92 4.74 8.67 -6.68
CA LEU A 92 5.30 10.01 -6.45
C LEU A 92 4.75 11.04 -7.44
N LYS A 93 4.69 10.69 -8.74
CA LYS A 93 4.09 11.57 -9.76
C LYS A 93 2.62 11.88 -9.46
N ALA A 94 1.85 10.92 -8.98
CA ALA A 94 0.46 11.14 -8.59
C ALA A 94 0.36 12.05 -7.35
N LEU A 95 1.22 11.86 -6.35
CA LEU A 95 1.27 12.69 -5.14
C LEU A 95 1.56 14.17 -5.47
N ASP A 96 2.46 14.42 -6.43
CA ASP A 96 2.76 15.78 -6.91
C ASP A 96 1.55 16.47 -7.56
N VAL A 97 0.66 15.69 -8.17
CA VAL A 97 -0.57 16.23 -8.76
C VAL A 97 -1.63 16.52 -7.70
N ILE A 98 -1.87 15.59 -6.77
CA ILE A 98 -2.97 15.71 -5.79
C ILE A 98 -2.62 16.60 -4.59
N LYS A 99 -1.33 16.81 -4.28
CA LYS A 99 -0.81 17.75 -3.27
C LYS A 99 -1.41 17.56 -1.87
N VAL A 100 -1.58 16.33 -1.43
CA VAL A 100 -1.99 16.03 -0.05
C VAL A 100 -0.75 16.06 0.85
N LYS A 101 -0.84 16.76 1.97
CA LYS A 101 0.31 17.01 2.86
C LYS A 101 0.52 15.93 3.92
N LYS A 102 -0.55 15.25 4.32
CA LYS A 102 -0.49 14.24 5.39
C LYS A 102 -0.29 12.87 4.74
N ILE A 103 0.92 12.34 4.85
CA ILE A 103 1.28 11.05 4.29
C ILE A 103 1.88 10.17 5.39
N VAL A 104 1.34 8.98 5.54
CA VAL A 104 1.88 7.91 6.40
C VAL A 104 2.44 6.84 5.49
N LEU A 105 3.73 6.61 5.55
CA LEU A 105 4.42 5.56 4.82
C LEU A 105 4.71 4.39 5.77
N ASP A 106 4.20 3.23 5.44
CA ASP A 106 4.53 1.95 6.06
C ASP A 106 5.39 1.14 5.08
N PRO A 107 6.74 1.25 5.19
CA PRO A 107 7.66 0.68 4.21
C PRO A 107 7.78 -0.84 4.42
N VAL A 108 6.83 -1.59 3.88
CA VAL A 108 6.88 -3.05 3.89
C VAL A 108 7.98 -3.51 2.93
N MET A 109 9.17 -3.83 3.47
CA MET A 109 10.32 -4.32 2.71
C MET A 109 10.28 -5.84 2.55
N VAL A 110 9.81 -6.56 3.56
CA VAL A 110 9.71 -8.04 3.54
C VAL A 110 8.37 -8.44 4.15
N ALA A 111 7.60 -9.23 3.43
CA ALA A 111 6.36 -9.81 3.96
C ALA A 111 6.68 -10.99 4.87
N LYS A 112 6.05 -11.07 6.04
CA LYS A 112 6.18 -12.21 6.95
C LYS A 112 5.70 -13.48 6.25
N GLY A 113 6.60 -14.46 6.07
CA GLY A 113 6.28 -15.71 5.36
C GLY A 113 6.46 -15.67 3.84
N CYS A 114 6.97 -14.58 3.28
CA CYS A 114 7.33 -14.51 1.87
C CYS A 114 8.81 -14.82 1.67
N LEU A 115 9.12 -15.65 0.70
CA LEU A 115 10.47 -15.73 0.11
C LEU A 115 10.89 -14.32 -0.30
N LEU A 116 12.07 -13.93 0.11
CA LEU A 116 12.71 -12.65 -0.14
C LEU A 116 12.27 -12.00 -1.46
N TYR A 117 11.39 -11.04 -1.38
CA TYR A 117 11.15 -10.14 -2.48
C TYR A 117 12.11 -8.97 -2.31
N THR A 118 13.30 -9.11 -2.86
CA THR A 118 14.26 -8.02 -2.93
C THR A 118 13.86 -7.12 -4.09
N SER A 119 13.45 -5.92 -3.79
CA SER A 119 13.15 -4.92 -4.82
C SER A 119 14.42 -4.34 -5.46
N ASP A 120 15.57 -4.54 -4.82
CA ASP A 120 16.87 -4.06 -5.26
C ASP A 120 17.98 -4.84 -4.54
N ALA A 121 19.07 -5.14 -5.24
CA ALA A 121 20.26 -5.79 -4.69
C ALA A 121 20.90 -5.04 -3.51
N ALA A 122 20.68 -3.74 -3.39
CA ALA A 122 21.14 -2.92 -2.27
C ALA A 122 20.42 -3.23 -0.95
N ASP A 123 19.26 -3.83 -0.99
CA ASP A 123 18.45 -4.12 0.19
C ASP A 123 18.79 -5.46 0.86
N GLU A 124 19.56 -6.31 0.20
CA GLU A 124 19.83 -7.67 0.64
C GLU A 124 20.57 -7.78 1.98
N GLY A 125 21.42 -6.81 2.29
CA GLY A 125 22.25 -6.84 3.49
C GLY A 125 21.63 -6.25 4.74
N LEU A 126 20.69 -5.33 4.61
CA LEU A 126 20.22 -4.51 5.73
C LEU A 126 18.84 -4.94 6.27
N GLY A 127 17.95 -5.38 5.40
CA GLY A 127 16.57 -5.69 5.78
C GLY A 127 16.44 -6.93 6.65
N VAL A 128 17.22 -7.93 6.37
CA VAL A 128 17.15 -9.24 7.03
C VAL A 128 17.52 -9.16 8.51
N ASP A 129 18.57 -8.44 8.80
CA ASP A 129 19.12 -8.37 10.14
C ASP A 129 18.24 -7.55 11.10
N LEU A 130 17.62 -6.53 10.61
CA LEU A 130 16.64 -5.75 11.37
C LEU A 130 15.39 -6.56 11.69
N GLY A 131 14.99 -7.47 10.82
CA GLY A 131 13.88 -8.39 11.03
C GLY A 131 14.12 -9.39 12.15
N GLY A 132 15.30 -9.97 12.20
CA GLY A 132 15.64 -11.01 13.16
C GLY A 132 15.72 -10.58 14.61
N ARG A 133 15.91 -9.32 14.86
CA ARG A 133 16.13 -8.80 16.20
C ARG A 133 14.91 -8.32 16.92
N ARG A 134 13.83 -8.32 16.28
CA ARG A 134 12.62 -7.83 16.92
C ARG A 134 11.80 -8.85 17.60
N ILE A 135 12.38 -9.82 17.97
CA ILE A 135 11.71 -10.86 18.65
C ILE A 135 11.54 -10.60 20.11
#